data_ce90ba5eb28e94f25168c3c8790bc08e
#
_entry.id   ce90ba5eb28e94f25168c3c8790bc08e
#
_cell.length_a   1.000
_cell.length_b   1.000
_cell.length_c   1.000
_cell.angle_alpha   90.00
_cell.angle_beta   90.00
_cell.angle_gamma   90.00
#
_symmetry.space_group_name_H-M   'P 1'
#
loop_
_entity.id
_entity.type
_entity.pdbx_description
1 polymer ?
#
loop_
_entity_poly.entity_id
_entity_poly.type
_entity_poly.pdbx_seq_one_letter_code
_entity_poly.pdbx_strand_id
1 'polypeptide(L)'
;EEMYKRTIKADPTNAHIIYHYAAFLHLARRDYDRAEEMYERAIKADPTNADILDIYAFFLMIVRRDYDRVEEMYERAIKADPTNADILGYYADFLEGFRRDYDRAEEMYERAIEADSDHGQ
;
A
#
# COMPACT_ATOMS: atom_id res chain seq x y z
N GLU A 1 -19.61 0.41 10.71
CA GLU A 1 -18.73 1.54 11.06
C GLU A 1 -18.54 1.70 12.56
N GLU A 2 -19.59 1.54 13.32
CA GLU A 2 -19.52 1.65 14.78
C GLU A 2 -18.60 0.58 15.38
N MET A 3 -18.58 -0.61 14.79
CA MET A 3 -17.73 -1.69 15.28
C MET A 3 -16.26 -1.35 15.12
N TYR A 4 -15.89 -0.77 13.98
CA TYR A 4 -14.52 -0.29 13.75
C TYR A 4 -14.12 0.77 14.75
N LYS A 5 -15.00 1.75 14.98
CA LYS A 5 -14.74 2.85 15.92
C LYS A 5 -14.52 2.33 17.33
N ARG A 6 -15.35 1.37 17.78
CA ARG A 6 -15.21 0.77 19.11
C ARG A 6 -13.89 0.02 19.24
N THR A 7 -13.54 -0.75 18.23
CA THR A 7 -12.32 -1.55 18.24
C THR A 7 -11.09 -0.66 18.27
N ILE A 8 -11.08 0.41 17.46
CA ILE A 8 -9.97 1.36 17.44
C ILE A 8 -9.86 2.09 18.77
N LYS A 9 -10.97 2.46 19.38
CA LYS A 9 -10.97 3.12 20.68
C LYS A 9 -10.38 2.22 21.76
N ALA A 10 -10.69 0.93 21.70
CA ALA A 10 -10.18 -0.05 22.65
C ALA A 10 -8.68 -0.34 22.44
N ASP A 11 -8.22 -0.28 21.20
CA ASP A 11 -6.82 -0.56 20.85
C ASP A 11 -6.37 0.42 19.75
N PRO A 12 -6.03 1.67 20.15
CA PRO A 12 -5.76 2.73 19.16
C PRO A 12 -4.48 2.57 18.36
N THR A 13 -3.64 1.59 18.69
CA THR A 13 -2.40 1.33 17.96
C THR A 13 -2.46 0.04 17.14
N ASN A 14 -3.64 -0.55 16.99
CA ASN A 14 -3.81 -1.76 16.19
C ASN A 14 -3.88 -1.39 14.71
N ALA A 15 -2.72 -1.43 14.03
CA ALA A 15 -2.61 -1.01 12.64
C ALA A 15 -3.52 -1.81 11.72
N HIS A 16 -3.70 -3.10 11.97
CA HIS A 16 -4.54 -3.97 11.15
C HIS A 16 -6.00 -3.49 11.14
N ILE A 17 -6.55 -3.20 12.31
CA ILE A 17 -7.93 -2.72 12.43
C ILE A 17 -8.06 -1.34 11.82
N ILE A 18 -7.08 -0.46 12.07
CA ILE A 18 -7.12 0.92 11.54
C ILE A 18 -7.12 0.90 10.02
N TYR A 19 -6.27 0.07 9.40
CA TYR A 19 -6.21 0.02 7.95
C TYR A 19 -7.48 -0.61 7.35
N HIS A 20 -8.07 -1.59 8.01
CA HIS A 20 -9.36 -2.14 7.55
C HIS A 20 -10.47 -1.09 7.59
N TYR A 21 -10.49 -0.26 8.62
CA TYR A 21 -11.44 0.84 8.68
C TYR A 21 -11.18 1.85 7.56
N ALA A 22 -9.90 2.16 7.30
CA ALA A 22 -9.54 3.05 6.19
C ALA A 22 -10.06 2.49 4.86
N ALA A 23 -9.88 1.19 4.61
CA ALA A 23 -10.36 0.55 3.40
C ALA A 23 -11.89 0.60 3.30
N PHE A 24 -12.58 0.41 4.41
CA PHE A 24 -14.03 0.52 4.46
C PHE A 24 -14.48 1.95 4.08
N LEU A 25 -13.85 2.96 4.67
CA LEU A 25 -14.16 4.36 4.36
C LEU A 25 -13.89 4.68 2.89
N HIS A 26 -12.83 4.11 2.33
CA HIS A 26 -12.45 4.31 0.94
C HIS A 26 -13.44 3.63 -0.01
N LEU A 27 -13.71 2.35 0.21
CA LEU A 27 -14.41 1.52 -0.77
C LEU A 27 -15.93 1.55 -0.59
N ALA A 28 -16.41 1.55 0.65
CA ALA A 28 -17.85 1.48 0.92
C ALA A 28 -18.47 2.86 1.10
N ARG A 29 -17.80 3.73 1.84
CA ARG A 29 -18.34 5.06 2.16
C ARG A 29 -17.87 6.15 1.22
N ARG A 30 -16.78 5.94 0.51
CA ARG A 30 -16.15 6.95 -0.35
C ARG A 30 -15.84 8.23 0.40
N ASP A 31 -15.53 8.09 1.67
CA ASP A 31 -15.13 9.20 2.54
C ASP A 31 -13.61 9.28 2.51
N TYR A 32 -13.09 9.89 1.43
CA TYR A 32 -11.67 9.82 1.09
C TYR A 32 -10.79 10.56 2.08
N ASP A 33 -11.25 11.67 2.62
CA ASP A 33 -10.44 12.43 3.59
C ASP A 33 -10.26 11.64 4.88
N ARG A 34 -11.31 11.01 5.38
CA ARG A 34 -11.21 10.16 6.57
C ARG A 34 -10.43 8.89 6.29
N ALA A 35 -10.62 8.33 5.10
CA ALA A 35 -9.86 7.13 4.69
C ALA A 35 -8.36 7.42 4.72
N GLU A 36 -7.95 8.53 4.13
CA GLU A 36 -6.54 8.93 4.11
C GLU A 36 -5.98 9.11 5.51
N GLU A 37 -6.74 9.77 6.37
CA GLU A 37 -6.35 9.95 7.77
C GLU A 37 -6.13 8.61 8.47
N MET A 38 -7.01 7.64 8.23
CA MET A 38 -6.88 6.32 8.84
C MET A 38 -5.72 5.52 8.25
N TYR A 39 -5.48 5.62 6.94
CA TYR A 39 -4.31 4.98 6.35
C TYR A 39 -3.02 5.53 6.97
N GLU A 40 -2.94 6.85 7.13
CA GLU A 40 -1.76 7.48 7.72
C GLU A 40 -1.56 7.04 9.17
N ARG A 41 -2.66 6.93 9.93
CA ARG A 41 -2.59 6.41 11.30
C ARG A 41 -2.11 4.96 11.34
N ALA A 42 -2.58 4.14 10.41
CA ALA A 42 -2.15 2.74 10.34
C ALA A 42 -0.65 2.64 10.06
N ILE A 43 -0.15 3.47 9.14
CA ILE A 43 1.28 3.50 8.82
C ILE A 43 2.09 3.98 10.01
N LYS A 44 1.60 4.97 10.72
CA LYS A 44 2.28 5.48 11.93
C LYS A 44 2.35 4.40 13.00
N ALA A 45 1.31 3.58 13.13
CA ALA A 45 1.27 2.49 14.12
C ALA A 45 2.18 1.33 13.73
N ASP A 46 2.36 1.08 12.42
CA ASP A 46 3.20 -0.03 11.92
C ASP A 46 3.90 0.40 10.63
N PRO A 47 4.99 1.20 10.75
CA PRO A 47 5.61 1.88 9.60
C PRO A 47 6.26 0.96 8.57
N THR A 48 6.54 -0.28 8.90
CA THR A 48 7.20 -1.24 8.02
C THR A 48 6.27 -2.35 7.55
N ASN A 49 4.98 -2.17 7.71
CA ASN A 49 4.01 -3.15 7.23
C ASN A 49 3.81 -2.95 5.72
N ALA A 50 4.41 -3.83 4.93
CA ALA A 50 4.41 -3.70 3.47
C ALA A 50 2.99 -3.71 2.89
N ASP A 51 2.09 -4.49 3.45
CA ASP A 51 0.71 -4.58 2.96
C ASP A 51 -0.04 -3.26 3.14
N ILE A 52 0.13 -2.61 4.28
CA ILE A 52 -0.51 -1.30 4.53
C ILE A 52 0.07 -0.24 3.60
N LEU A 53 1.39 -0.24 3.41
CA LEU A 53 2.05 0.70 2.49
C LEU A 53 1.56 0.50 1.06
N ASP A 54 1.41 -0.75 0.62
CA ASP A 54 0.89 -1.08 -0.70
C ASP A 54 -0.55 -0.59 -0.90
N ILE A 55 -1.41 -0.86 0.06
CA ILE A 55 -2.83 -0.46 -0.02
C ILE A 55 -2.96 1.07 -0.04
N TYR A 56 -2.16 1.75 0.78
CA TYR A 56 -2.17 3.22 0.78
C TYR A 56 -1.64 3.78 -0.54
N ALA A 57 -0.59 3.15 -1.11
CA ALA A 57 -0.09 3.54 -2.43
C ALA A 57 -1.19 3.46 -3.48
N PHE A 58 -1.97 2.37 -3.46
CA PHE A 58 -3.09 2.21 -4.37
C PHE A 58 -4.13 3.32 -4.19
N PHE A 59 -4.48 3.65 -2.95
CA PHE A 59 -5.39 4.75 -2.65
C PHE A 59 -4.87 6.07 -3.22
N LEU A 60 -3.59 6.37 -2.98
CA LEU A 60 -2.97 7.60 -3.47
C LEU A 60 -2.98 7.67 -5.00
N MET A 61 -2.79 6.53 -5.66
CA MET A 61 -2.76 6.45 -7.11
C MET A 61 -4.14 6.71 -7.73
N ILE A 62 -5.16 6.04 -7.21
CA ILE A 62 -6.50 6.05 -7.82
C ILE A 62 -7.31 7.27 -7.37
N VAL A 63 -7.23 7.65 -6.10
CA VAL A 63 -8.06 8.71 -5.55
C VAL A 63 -7.38 10.07 -5.61
N ARG A 64 -6.14 10.15 -5.13
CA ARG A 64 -5.43 11.43 -5.03
C ARG A 64 -4.58 11.76 -6.24
N ARG A 65 -4.15 10.74 -6.99
CA ARG A 65 -3.25 10.88 -8.14
C ARG A 65 -1.96 11.60 -7.76
N ASP A 66 -1.51 11.38 -6.53
CA ASP A 66 -0.26 11.93 -5.99
C ASP A 66 0.86 10.93 -6.25
N TYR A 67 1.38 10.96 -7.48
CA TYR A 67 2.29 9.92 -7.95
C TYR A 67 3.65 9.94 -7.26
N ASP A 68 4.11 11.08 -6.78
CA ASP A 68 5.34 11.13 -6.00
C ASP A 68 5.19 10.38 -4.68
N ARG A 69 4.06 10.53 -4.00
CA ARG A 69 3.80 9.80 -2.78
C ARG A 69 3.56 8.31 -3.03
N VAL A 70 2.93 7.97 -4.15
CA VAL A 70 2.75 6.58 -4.56
C VAL A 70 4.12 5.90 -4.65
N GLU A 71 5.05 6.53 -5.35
CA GLU A 71 6.40 6.01 -5.52
C GLU A 71 7.10 5.84 -4.18
N GLU A 72 6.99 6.82 -3.30
CA GLU A 72 7.55 6.75 -1.95
C GLU A 72 6.98 5.57 -1.16
N MET A 73 5.67 5.36 -1.23
CA MET A 73 5.04 4.27 -0.47
C MET A 73 5.47 2.90 -1.00
N TYR A 74 5.53 2.73 -2.32
CA TYR A 74 5.99 1.48 -2.91
C TYR A 74 7.46 1.22 -2.58
N GLU A 75 8.32 2.24 -2.63
CA GLU A 75 9.73 2.06 -2.28
C GLU A 75 9.88 1.64 -0.82
N ARG A 76 9.09 2.23 0.08
CA ARG A 76 9.08 1.84 1.48
C ARG A 76 8.58 0.40 1.66
N ALA A 77 7.55 0.01 0.91
CA ALA A 77 7.01 -1.35 0.97
C ALA A 77 8.04 -2.38 0.51
N ILE A 78 8.76 -2.07 -0.57
CA ILE A 78 9.79 -2.96 -1.11
C ILE A 78 10.97 -3.05 -0.15
N LYS A 79 11.34 -1.94 0.48
CA LYS A 79 12.41 -1.95 1.49
C LYS A 79 12.03 -2.82 2.69
N ALA A 80 10.75 -2.79 3.07
CA ALA A 80 10.25 -3.59 4.20
C ALA A 80 10.15 -5.08 3.85
N ASP A 81 9.80 -5.40 2.59
CA ASP A 81 9.60 -6.78 2.13
C ASP A 81 10.15 -6.92 0.69
N PRO A 82 11.48 -7.03 0.54
CA PRO A 82 12.13 -6.94 -0.79
C PRO A 82 11.81 -8.06 -1.77
N THR A 83 11.27 -9.18 -1.30
CA THR A 83 10.95 -10.33 -2.13
C THR A 83 9.46 -10.57 -2.28
N ASN A 84 8.65 -9.56 -1.99
CA ASN A 84 7.20 -9.66 -2.18
C ASN A 84 6.89 -9.45 -3.66
N ALA A 85 6.66 -10.55 -4.37
CA ALA A 85 6.46 -10.54 -5.82
C ALA A 85 5.27 -9.67 -6.22
N ASP A 86 4.19 -9.69 -5.45
CA ASP A 86 3.00 -8.92 -5.77
C ASP A 86 3.28 -7.41 -5.73
N ILE A 87 3.95 -6.95 -4.67
CA ILE A 87 4.27 -5.52 -4.51
C ILE A 87 5.25 -5.07 -5.59
N LEU A 88 6.27 -5.90 -5.89
CA LEU A 88 7.21 -5.60 -6.97
C LEU A 88 6.48 -5.46 -8.30
N GLY A 89 5.53 -6.35 -8.57
CA GLY A 89 4.72 -6.30 -9.79
C GLY A 89 3.85 -5.06 -9.85
N TYR A 90 3.20 -4.70 -8.74
CA TYR A 90 2.35 -3.49 -8.68
C TYR A 90 3.16 -2.23 -8.89
N TYR A 91 4.35 -2.16 -8.30
CA TYR A 91 5.24 -1.01 -8.51
C TYR A 91 5.69 -0.94 -9.97
N ALA A 92 6.02 -2.09 -10.57
CA ALA A 92 6.38 -2.14 -11.99
C ALA A 92 5.24 -1.61 -12.87
N ASP A 93 4.01 -2.03 -12.59
CA ASP A 93 2.82 -1.55 -13.32
C ASP A 93 2.69 -0.04 -13.20
N PHE A 94 2.91 0.51 -12.00
CA PHE A 94 2.85 1.95 -11.77
C PHE A 94 3.94 2.68 -12.56
N LEU A 95 5.17 2.17 -12.53
CA LEU A 95 6.28 2.78 -13.25
C LEU A 95 6.03 2.77 -14.76
N GLU A 96 5.48 1.69 -15.28
CA GLU A 96 5.15 1.58 -16.70
C GLU A 96 4.01 2.50 -17.10
N GLY A 97 2.90 2.42 -16.38
CA GLY A 97 1.65 3.07 -16.76
C GLY A 97 1.56 4.55 -16.45
N PHE A 98 2.11 4.97 -15.33
CA PHE A 98 1.97 6.34 -14.84
C PHE A 98 3.25 7.16 -14.98
N ARG A 99 4.41 6.56 -14.73
CA ARG A 99 5.69 7.26 -14.84
C ARG A 99 6.35 7.08 -16.20
N ARG A 100 5.99 6.02 -16.93
CA ARG A 100 6.62 5.66 -18.20
C ARG A 100 8.13 5.48 -18.05
N ASP A 101 8.54 5.03 -16.90
CA ASP A 101 9.92 4.71 -16.60
C ASP A 101 10.14 3.23 -16.92
N TYR A 102 10.34 2.94 -18.19
CA TYR A 102 10.35 1.55 -18.69
C TYR A 102 11.54 0.76 -18.19
N ASP A 103 12.68 1.40 -18.00
CA ASP A 103 13.88 0.71 -17.51
C ASP A 103 13.68 0.24 -16.06
N ARG A 104 13.14 1.11 -15.21
CA ARG A 104 12.85 0.72 -13.82
C ARG A 104 11.71 -0.27 -13.76
N ALA A 105 10.70 -0.12 -14.60
CA ALA A 105 9.59 -1.07 -14.65
C ALA A 105 10.10 -2.47 -15.00
N GLU A 106 10.98 -2.58 -16.01
CA GLU A 106 11.56 -3.85 -16.40
C GLU A 106 12.35 -4.48 -15.26
N GLU A 107 13.16 -3.68 -14.56
CA GLU A 107 13.90 -4.16 -13.40
C GLU A 107 12.97 -4.71 -12.32
N MET A 108 11.88 -4.02 -12.04
CA MET A 108 10.93 -4.47 -11.02
C MET A 108 10.18 -5.72 -11.45
N TYR A 109 9.81 -5.83 -12.73
CA TYR A 109 9.19 -7.05 -13.25
C TYR A 109 10.15 -8.24 -13.14
N GLU A 110 11.42 -8.04 -13.49
CA GLU A 110 12.42 -9.11 -13.37
C GLU A 110 12.58 -9.56 -11.92
N ARG A 111 12.63 -8.61 -11.00
CA ARG A 111 12.70 -8.91 -9.56
C ARG A 111 11.46 -9.67 -9.08
N ALA A 112 10.29 -9.30 -9.57
CA ALA A 112 9.05 -9.97 -9.21
C ALA A 112 9.04 -11.43 -9.69
N ILE A 113 9.50 -11.65 -10.93
CA ILE A 113 9.58 -12.99 -11.50
C ILE A 113 10.58 -13.85 -10.71
N GLU A 114 11.74 -13.29 -10.39
CA GLU A 114 12.76 -13.99 -9.61
C GLU A 114 12.25 -14.35 -8.22
N ALA A 115 11.57 -13.41 -7.56
CA ALA A 115 11.02 -13.66 -6.22
C ALA A 115 9.95 -14.76 -6.25
N ASP A 116 9.10 -14.78 -7.26
CA ASP A 116 8.06 -15.80 -7.41
C ASP A 116 8.67 -17.16 -7.73
N SER A 117 9.71 -17.20 -8.56
CA SER A 117 10.42 -18.44 -8.89
C SER A 117 11.06 -19.06 -7.65
N ASP A 118 11.68 -18.25 -6.80
CA ASP A 118 12.29 -18.70 -5.56
C ASP A 118 11.24 -19.30 -4.63
N HIS A 119 10.05 -18.71 -4.58
CA HIS A 119 8.94 -19.24 -3.79
C HIS A 119 8.42 -20.57 -4.33
N GLY A 120 8.54 -20.80 -5.62
CA GLY A 120 8.07 -22.02 -6.25
C GLY A 120 8.96 -23.24 -6.00
N GLN A 121 10.08 -23.02 -5.34
CA GLN A 121 11.01 -24.09 -4.99
C GLN A 121 10.85 -24.51 -3.54
#